data_7d3af289be53e7ef5e480bc2e433d5e7
#
_entry.id   7d3af289be53e7ef5e480bc2e433d5e7
#
_cell.length_a   1.000
_cell.length_b   1.000
_cell.length_c   1.000
_cell.angle_alpha   90.00
_cell.angle_beta   90.00
_cell.angle_gamma   90.00
#
_symmetry.space_group_name_H-M   'P 1'
#
loop_
_entity.id
_entity.type
_entity.pdbx_description
1 polymer ?
#
loop_
_entity_poly.entity_id
_entity_poly.type
_entity_poly.pdbx_seq_one_letter_code
_entity_poly.pdbx_strand_id
1 'polypeptide(L)'
;NQNSPETCGFHVTNLYLKEGGSDVLLYESAHYDFSLSGGKIIWKWNSEIKSASGPILLGHQEEMGLGIRLSNYLTVKKGPAHLANSAGGIDEKGTWGKNAEWWAAYRTEQGGGLTGVMLRARSAPVLPFWGHTRDYGLIVANPTSLPNQKPDVIEIKPGDSLKLQFEIILFDNDKSQLQLIK
;
A
#
# COMPACT_ATOMS: atom_id res chain seq x y z
N ASN A 1 -33.35 -6.21 6.90
CA ASN A 1 -32.72 -5.97 5.60
C ASN A 1 -31.20 -6.00 5.80
N GLN A 2 -30.56 -7.14 5.56
CA GLN A 2 -29.11 -7.21 5.40
C GLN A 2 -28.82 -6.57 4.03
N ASN A 3 -28.39 -5.32 4.02
CA ASN A 3 -27.83 -4.73 2.82
C ASN A 3 -26.55 -5.51 2.49
N SER A 4 -26.57 -6.26 1.41
CA SER A 4 -25.33 -6.78 0.82
C SER A 4 -24.41 -5.61 0.57
N PRO A 5 -23.10 -5.72 0.84
CA PRO A 5 -22.17 -4.63 0.58
C PRO A 5 -22.24 -4.27 -0.91
N GLU A 6 -22.44 -2.99 -1.21
CA GLU A 6 -22.33 -2.50 -2.57
C GLU A 6 -20.88 -2.67 -3.01
N THR A 7 -20.65 -3.49 -4.02
CA THR A 7 -19.33 -3.76 -4.56
C THR A 7 -19.28 -3.39 -6.02
N CYS A 8 -18.20 -2.77 -6.44
CA CYS A 8 -17.86 -2.56 -7.85
C CYS A 8 -16.36 -2.80 -8.05
N GLY A 9 -15.96 -3.12 -9.26
CA GLY A 9 -14.57 -3.38 -9.56
C GLY A 9 -14.28 -3.29 -11.05
N PHE A 10 -13.00 -3.29 -11.38
CA PHE A 10 -12.51 -3.35 -12.75
C PHE A 10 -11.19 -4.09 -12.81
N HIS A 11 -10.83 -4.51 -14.02
CA HIS A 11 -9.57 -5.16 -14.32
C HIS A 11 -8.77 -4.31 -15.31
N VAL A 12 -7.45 -4.24 -15.10
CA VAL A 12 -6.51 -3.53 -15.97
C VAL A 12 -5.36 -4.46 -16.34
N THR A 13 -4.96 -4.43 -17.60
CA THR A 13 -3.70 -5.02 -18.05
C THR A 13 -2.71 -3.92 -18.38
N ASN A 14 -1.59 -3.89 -17.67
CA ASN A 14 -0.49 -2.97 -17.91
C ASN A 14 0.65 -3.66 -18.65
N LEU A 15 1.26 -2.96 -19.58
CA LEU A 15 2.46 -3.39 -20.29
C LEU A 15 3.62 -2.46 -19.87
N TYR A 16 4.67 -3.04 -19.34
CA TYR A 16 5.90 -2.33 -19.02
C TYR A 16 6.89 -2.51 -20.18
N LEU A 17 7.17 -1.43 -20.85
CA LEU A 17 8.02 -1.44 -22.05
C LEU A 17 9.46 -1.12 -21.71
N LYS A 18 10.38 -1.63 -22.54
CA LYS A 18 11.77 -1.20 -22.51
C LYS A 18 11.86 0.29 -22.86
N GLU A 19 12.72 1.01 -22.16
CA GLU A 19 12.94 2.43 -22.41
C GLU A 19 13.31 2.69 -23.88
N GLY A 20 12.59 3.63 -24.51
CA GLY A 20 12.77 4.02 -25.91
C GLY A 20 12.34 2.99 -26.96
N GLY A 21 11.70 1.87 -26.54
CA GLY A 21 11.31 0.77 -27.41
C GLY A 21 9.84 0.36 -27.29
N SER A 22 9.47 -0.65 -28.09
CA SER A 22 8.16 -1.32 -28.06
C SER A 22 8.21 -2.70 -27.39
N ASP A 23 9.40 -3.17 -26.99
CA ASP A 23 9.57 -4.49 -26.39
C ASP A 23 8.94 -4.53 -25.01
N VAL A 24 8.03 -5.46 -24.80
CA VAL A 24 7.37 -5.67 -23.50
C VAL A 24 8.32 -6.43 -22.58
N LEU A 25 8.61 -5.87 -21.41
CA LEU A 25 9.41 -6.49 -20.36
C LEU A 25 8.54 -7.28 -19.39
N LEU A 26 7.42 -6.69 -18.95
CA LEU A 26 6.51 -7.24 -17.97
C LEU A 26 5.05 -7.05 -18.39
N TYR A 27 4.23 -7.99 -17.99
CA TYR A 27 2.77 -7.88 -18.00
C TYR A 27 2.28 -7.80 -16.57
N GLU A 28 1.37 -6.88 -16.29
CA GLU A 28 0.65 -6.85 -15.02
C GLU A 28 -0.85 -7.02 -15.27
N SER A 29 -1.45 -7.95 -14.52
CA SER A 29 -2.89 -8.12 -14.42
C SER A 29 -3.32 -7.59 -13.06
N ALA A 30 -4.02 -6.47 -13.03
CA ALA A 30 -4.45 -5.81 -11.80
C ALA A 30 -5.98 -5.81 -11.68
N HIS A 31 -6.49 -6.31 -10.55
CA HIS A 31 -7.90 -6.28 -10.17
C HIS A 31 -8.11 -5.26 -9.06
N TYR A 32 -9.10 -4.40 -9.25
CA TYR A 32 -9.50 -3.37 -8.31
C TYR A 32 -10.95 -3.62 -7.88
N ASP A 33 -11.15 -3.84 -6.59
CA ASP A 33 -12.47 -4.04 -6.00
C ASP A 33 -12.74 -2.96 -4.96
N PHE A 34 -13.90 -2.34 -5.04
CA PHE A 34 -14.37 -1.33 -4.11
C PHE A 34 -15.60 -1.82 -3.39
N SER A 35 -15.67 -1.59 -2.09
CA SER A 35 -16.84 -1.90 -1.29
C SER A 35 -17.07 -0.84 -0.23
N LEU A 36 -18.35 -0.64 0.12
CA LEU A 36 -18.75 0.16 1.26
C LEU A 36 -19.19 -0.78 2.38
N SER A 37 -18.53 -0.72 3.53
CA SER A 37 -18.81 -1.59 4.66
C SER A 37 -18.59 -0.85 5.98
N GLY A 38 -19.60 -0.80 6.83
CA GLY A 38 -19.51 -0.16 8.14
C GLY A 38 -19.12 1.33 8.10
N GLY A 39 -19.56 2.05 7.07
CA GLY A 39 -19.20 3.46 6.86
C GLY A 39 -17.79 3.69 6.33
N LYS A 40 -17.07 2.63 5.94
CA LYS A 40 -15.73 2.68 5.36
C LYS A 40 -15.78 2.36 3.90
N ILE A 41 -14.95 3.03 3.11
CA ILE A 41 -14.65 2.62 1.73
C ILE A 41 -13.43 1.72 1.80
N ILE A 42 -13.56 0.51 1.28
CA ILE A 42 -12.49 -0.48 1.21
C ILE A 42 -12.16 -0.68 -0.27
N TRP A 43 -10.92 -0.38 -0.61
CA TRP A 43 -10.37 -0.60 -1.95
C TRP A 43 -9.33 -1.73 -1.86
N LYS A 44 -9.57 -2.83 -2.55
CA LYS A 44 -8.63 -3.95 -2.70
C LYS A 44 -7.93 -3.83 -4.04
N TRP A 45 -6.63 -4.01 -4.03
CA TRP A 45 -5.80 -4.11 -5.22
C TRP A 45 -5.05 -5.42 -5.19
N ASN A 46 -5.30 -6.26 -6.20
CA ASN A 46 -4.61 -7.52 -6.42
C ASN A 46 -3.87 -7.42 -7.75
N SER A 47 -2.55 -7.51 -7.71
CA SER A 47 -1.67 -7.41 -8.87
C SER A 47 -0.92 -8.72 -9.07
N GLU A 48 -0.86 -9.20 -10.30
CA GLU A 48 -0.02 -10.31 -10.73
C GLU A 48 0.90 -9.82 -11.85
N ILE A 49 2.21 -9.83 -11.60
CA ILE A 49 3.24 -9.34 -12.52
C ILE A 49 4.03 -10.54 -13.05
N LYS A 50 4.17 -10.62 -14.38
CA LYS A 50 4.90 -11.69 -15.08
C LYS A 50 5.91 -11.12 -16.04
N SER A 51 7.04 -11.84 -16.19
CA SER A 51 8.00 -11.54 -17.23
C SER A 51 7.46 -11.88 -18.62
N ALA A 52 7.75 -11.05 -19.61
CA ALA A 52 7.35 -11.29 -20.99
C ALA A 52 8.23 -12.34 -21.70
N SER A 53 9.52 -12.39 -21.41
CA SER A 53 10.44 -13.25 -22.19
C SER A 53 11.61 -13.84 -21.40
N GLY A 54 12.26 -13.11 -20.53
CA GLY A 54 13.45 -13.55 -19.78
C GLY A 54 13.30 -13.29 -18.29
N PRO A 55 14.29 -13.64 -17.46
CA PRO A 55 14.26 -13.27 -16.06
C PRO A 55 14.33 -11.76 -15.90
N ILE A 56 13.51 -11.22 -15.01
CA ILE A 56 13.50 -9.79 -14.67
C ILE A 56 13.91 -9.63 -13.21
N LEU A 57 14.80 -8.68 -12.98
CA LEU A 57 15.24 -8.28 -11.65
C LEU A 57 14.63 -6.93 -11.32
N LEU A 58 13.72 -6.91 -10.34
CA LEU A 58 13.21 -5.67 -9.75
C LEU A 58 14.18 -5.26 -8.64
N GLY A 59 14.95 -4.21 -8.90
CA GLY A 59 15.92 -3.68 -7.95
C GLY A 59 15.26 -2.99 -6.77
N HIS A 60 16.04 -2.82 -5.70
CA HIS A 60 15.59 -2.08 -4.54
C HIS A 60 15.35 -0.60 -4.88
N GLN A 61 14.17 -0.12 -4.57
CA GLN A 61 13.80 1.30 -4.62
C GLN A 61 12.90 1.64 -3.43
N GLU A 62 13.10 2.80 -2.83
CA GLU A 62 12.35 3.22 -1.64
C GLU A 62 10.85 3.39 -1.90
N GLU A 63 10.45 3.71 -3.13
CA GLU A 63 9.05 3.95 -3.53
C GLU A 63 8.44 2.78 -4.31
N MET A 64 9.03 1.57 -4.21
CA MET A 64 8.48 0.39 -4.85
C MET A 64 7.29 -0.17 -4.07
N GLY A 65 6.32 -0.76 -4.78
CA GLY A 65 5.10 -1.32 -4.21
C GLY A 65 3.90 -0.41 -4.39
N LEU A 66 2.97 -0.44 -3.43
CA LEU A 66 1.82 0.46 -3.46
C LEU A 66 2.09 1.71 -2.64
N GLY A 67 2.03 2.87 -3.30
CA GLY A 67 2.16 4.19 -2.69
C GLY A 67 0.86 4.97 -2.66
N ILE A 68 0.60 5.67 -1.56
CA ILE A 68 -0.51 6.60 -1.40
C ILE A 68 0.04 7.99 -1.12
N ARG A 69 -0.36 8.97 -1.94
CA ARG A 69 -0.10 10.38 -1.67
C ARG A 69 -1.31 10.98 -0.95
N LEU A 70 -1.05 11.64 0.18
CA LEU A 70 -2.06 12.21 1.05
C LEU A 70 -2.30 13.69 0.76
N SER A 71 -3.53 14.15 1.00
CA SER A 71 -3.83 15.58 1.02
C SER A 71 -3.19 16.24 2.24
N ASN A 72 -2.99 17.56 2.20
CA ASN A 72 -2.42 18.32 3.32
C ASN A 72 -3.21 18.14 4.63
N TYR A 73 -4.51 17.83 4.54
CA TYR A 73 -5.39 17.56 5.66
C TYR A 73 -4.97 16.33 6.49
N LEU A 74 -4.33 15.35 5.83
CA LEU A 74 -3.86 14.09 6.44
C LEU A 74 -2.33 14.01 6.49
N THR A 75 -1.62 15.14 6.57
CA THR A 75 -0.16 15.16 6.72
C THR A 75 0.26 15.61 8.11
N VAL A 76 1.36 15.07 8.60
CA VAL A 76 2.02 15.51 9.84
C VAL A 76 2.63 16.90 9.67
N LYS A 77 3.31 17.12 8.54
CA LYS A 77 4.09 18.37 8.31
C LYS A 77 3.22 19.62 8.08
N LYS A 78 2.04 19.47 7.45
CA LYS A 78 1.20 20.60 7.05
C LYS A 78 -0.21 20.58 7.65
N GLY A 79 -0.58 19.48 8.28
CA GLY A 79 -1.89 19.27 8.89
C GLY A 79 -1.80 18.76 10.33
N PRO A 80 -2.94 18.45 10.94
CA PRO A 80 -3.00 17.96 12.31
C PRO A 80 -2.96 16.43 12.38
N ALA A 81 -2.51 15.73 11.34
CA ALA A 81 -2.54 14.29 11.28
C ALA A 81 -1.29 13.64 11.89
N HIS A 82 -1.38 12.35 12.13
CA HIS A 82 -0.28 11.47 12.52
C HIS A 82 -0.15 10.32 11.54
N LEU A 83 1.06 9.76 11.45
CA LEU A 83 1.29 8.45 10.84
C LEU A 83 1.41 7.39 11.94
N ALA A 84 0.93 6.18 11.65
CA ALA A 84 1.11 5.03 12.53
C ALA A 84 1.31 3.75 11.71
N ASN A 85 1.85 2.70 12.34
CA ASN A 85 1.93 1.37 11.75
C ASN A 85 1.65 0.27 12.78
N SER A 86 1.45 -0.96 12.31
CA SER A 86 1.18 -2.13 13.17
C SER A 86 2.32 -2.52 14.10
N ALA A 87 3.51 -1.97 13.91
CA ALA A 87 4.65 -2.18 14.79
C ALA A 87 4.73 -1.15 15.95
N GLY A 88 3.70 -0.29 16.11
CA GLY A 88 3.64 0.74 17.15
C GLY A 88 4.45 2.00 16.85
N GLY A 89 4.93 2.15 15.63
CA GLY A 89 5.63 3.37 15.20
C GLY A 89 4.68 4.53 14.99
N ILE A 90 5.12 5.73 15.33
CA ILE A 90 4.38 6.98 15.13
C ILE A 90 5.22 7.96 14.32
N ASP A 91 4.57 8.65 13.38
CA ASP A 91 5.12 9.60 12.43
C ASP A 91 6.30 9.04 11.62
N GLU A 92 6.91 9.80 10.72
CA GLU A 92 8.00 9.33 9.85
C GLU A 92 9.11 8.65 10.65
N LYS A 93 9.52 9.23 11.77
CA LYS A 93 10.60 8.71 12.60
C LYS A 93 10.34 7.29 13.12
N GLY A 94 9.08 6.95 13.42
CA GLY A 94 8.69 5.64 13.95
C GLY A 94 8.24 4.65 12.88
N THR A 95 7.80 5.12 11.71
CA THR A 95 7.17 4.28 10.69
C THR A 95 8.05 4.01 9.48
N TRP A 96 9.00 4.92 9.14
CA TRP A 96 9.92 4.75 8.02
C TRP A 96 10.92 3.61 8.27
N GLY A 97 11.14 2.77 7.25
CA GLY A 97 12.10 1.68 7.33
C GLY A 97 11.74 0.60 8.33
N LYS A 98 10.46 0.46 8.68
CA LYS A 98 9.97 -0.57 9.61
C LYS A 98 9.06 -1.55 8.88
N ASN A 99 9.27 -2.85 9.16
CA ASN A 99 8.33 -3.89 8.74
C ASN A 99 7.03 -3.74 9.51
N ALA A 100 5.91 -3.81 8.79
CA ALA A 100 4.59 -3.75 9.37
C ALA A 100 3.57 -4.42 8.43
N GLU A 101 2.38 -4.73 8.95
CA GLU A 101 1.26 -5.26 8.18
C GLU A 101 0.38 -4.16 7.60
N TRP A 102 0.39 -2.99 8.25
CA TRP A 102 -0.35 -1.82 7.81
C TRP A 102 0.34 -0.52 8.25
N TRP A 103 0.04 0.54 7.51
CA TRP A 103 0.40 1.95 7.79
C TRP A 103 -0.84 2.80 7.64
N ALA A 104 -1.02 3.79 8.51
CA ALA A 104 -2.16 4.68 8.46
C ALA A 104 -1.73 6.14 8.63
N ALA A 105 -2.45 7.04 7.94
CA ALA A 105 -2.47 8.45 8.28
C ALA A 105 -3.85 8.78 8.83
N TYR A 106 -3.91 9.44 9.97
CA TYR A 106 -5.15 9.74 10.65
C TYR A 106 -5.10 11.06 11.42
N ARG A 107 -6.24 11.63 11.66
CA ARG A 107 -6.45 12.76 12.57
C ARG A 107 -7.63 12.50 13.47
N THR A 108 -7.61 13.11 14.65
CA THR A 108 -8.74 13.07 15.56
C THR A 108 -9.75 14.16 15.21
N GLU A 109 -11.03 13.79 15.12
CA GLU A 109 -12.13 14.72 14.87
C GLU A 109 -12.76 15.21 16.18
N GLN A 110 -13.54 16.29 16.07
CA GLN A 110 -14.41 16.71 17.18
C GLN A 110 -15.37 15.59 17.56
N GLY A 111 -15.37 15.17 18.83
CA GLY A 111 -16.14 13.99 19.29
C GLY A 111 -15.34 12.70 19.39
N GLY A 112 -14.03 12.74 19.06
CA GLY A 112 -13.07 11.67 19.35
C GLY A 112 -13.07 10.52 18.36
N GLY A 113 -13.71 10.64 17.19
CA GLY A 113 -13.55 9.70 16.09
C GLY A 113 -12.27 9.99 15.30
N LEU A 114 -11.82 9.03 14.48
CA LEU A 114 -10.68 9.21 13.59
C LEU A 114 -11.15 9.33 12.14
N THR A 115 -10.55 10.27 11.40
CA THR A 115 -10.66 10.37 9.95
C THR A 115 -9.29 10.09 9.36
N GLY A 116 -9.24 9.23 8.33
CA GLY A 116 -7.95 8.86 7.77
C GLY A 116 -8.00 7.80 6.67
N VAL A 117 -6.81 7.31 6.37
CA VAL A 117 -6.58 6.23 5.41
C VAL A 117 -5.58 5.23 5.99
N MET A 118 -5.84 3.95 5.79
CA MET A 118 -4.94 2.86 6.11
C MET A 118 -4.57 2.11 4.84
N LEU A 119 -3.29 1.89 4.63
CA LEU A 119 -2.75 0.96 3.65
C LEU A 119 -2.34 -0.33 4.37
N ARG A 120 -2.95 -1.44 4.00
CA ARG A 120 -2.65 -2.76 4.54
C ARG A 120 -2.08 -3.66 3.46
N ALA A 121 -0.93 -4.28 3.74
CA ALA A 121 -0.39 -5.35 2.93
C ALA A 121 -1.06 -6.68 3.32
N ARG A 122 -1.58 -7.43 2.33
CA ARG A 122 -2.35 -8.67 2.56
C ARG A 122 -1.56 -9.94 2.25
N SER A 123 -0.50 -9.83 1.46
CA SER A 123 0.42 -10.94 1.18
C SER A 123 1.82 -10.40 1.00
N ALA A 124 2.80 -11.09 1.57
CA ALA A 124 4.21 -10.82 1.35
C ALA A 124 4.73 -11.81 0.31
N PRO A 125 5.29 -11.35 -0.83
CA PRO A 125 5.76 -12.26 -1.87
C PRO A 125 7.01 -13.04 -1.46
N VAL A 126 7.96 -12.39 -0.80
CA VAL A 126 9.25 -12.99 -0.38
C VAL A 126 9.63 -12.51 1.01
N LEU A 127 9.48 -11.23 1.30
CA LEU A 127 9.86 -10.58 2.55
C LEU A 127 8.67 -9.82 3.13
N PRO A 128 8.65 -9.58 4.46
CA PRO A 128 7.69 -8.68 5.04
C PRO A 128 7.77 -7.29 4.40
N PHE A 129 6.63 -6.70 4.12
CA PHE A 129 6.60 -5.31 3.64
C PHE A 129 7.18 -4.36 4.68
N TRP A 130 7.86 -3.32 4.20
CA TRP A 130 8.30 -2.21 5.03
C TRP A 130 7.72 -0.88 4.56
N GLY A 131 7.65 0.08 5.47
CA GLY A 131 7.06 1.39 5.19
C GLY A 131 8.10 2.41 4.70
N HIS A 132 7.92 2.92 3.46
CA HIS A 132 8.52 4.19 3.08
C HIS A 132 7.48 5.29 3.35
N THR A 133 7.55 5.89 4.52
CA THR A 133 6.57 6.87 5.00
C THR A 133 7.22 8.23 5.16
N ARG A 134 6.47 9.29 4.87
CA ARG A 134 6.98 10.67 4.96
C ARG A 134 5.95 11.61 5.57
N ASP A 135 6.35 12.44 6.51
CA ASP A 135 5.52 13.43 7.19
C ASP A 135 4.85 14.44 6.24
N TYR A 136 5.42 14.61 5.03
CA TYR A 136 4.80 15.44 4.00
C TYR A 136 3.61 14.76 3.28
N GLY A 137 3.26 13.53 3.65
CA GLY A 137 2.07 12.85 3.15
C GLY A 137 2.35 11.79 2.08
N LEU A 138 3.30 10.89 2.34
CA LEU A 138 3.52 9.69 1.54
C LEU A 138 3.50 8.46 2.44
N ILE A 139 2.79 7.42 2.01
CA ILE A 139 2.83 6.08 2.58
C ILE A 139 3.06 5.10 1.44
N VAL A 140 4.12 4.30 1.51
CA VAL A 140 4.39 3.20 0.57
C VAL A 140 4.55 1.91 1.37
N ALA A 141 3.83 0.86 0.99
CA ALA A 141 4.10 -0.50 1.42
C ALA A 141 5.04 -1.16 0.41
N ASN A 142 6.31 -1.27 0.79
CA ASN A 142 7.40 -1.70 -0.08
C ASN A 142 7.67 -3.20 0.10
N PRO A 143 7.63 -4.01 -0.97
CA PRO A 143 7.88 -5.46 -0.92
C PRO A 143 9.35 -5.86 -1.00
N THR A 144 10.27 -4.92 -1.19
CA THR A 144 11.71 -5.21 -1.26
C THR A 144 12.35 -5.34 0.12
N SER A 145 13.64 -5.59 0.17
CA SER A 145 14.40 -5.57 1.44
C SER A 145 14.39 -4.19 2.08
N LEU A 146 14.52 -4.15 3.38
CA LEU A 146 14.85 -2.92 4.08
C LEU A 146 16.12 -2.28 3.51
N PRO A 147 16.26 -0.94 3.56
CA PRO A 147 17.47 -0.27 3.12
C PRO A 147 18.72 -0.90 3.73
N ASN A 148 19.73 -1.16 2.88
CA ASN A 148 21.02 -1.80 3.25
C ASN A 148 20.92 -3.27 3.70
N GLN A 149 19.81 -3.97 3.44
CA GLN A 149 19.66 -5.41 3.67
C GLN A 149 19.65 -6.19 2.34
N LYS A 150 19.93 -7.47 2.44
CA LYS A 150 19.88 -8.42 1.32
C LYS A 150 18.73 -9.43 1.54
N PRO A 151 18.11 -9.96 0.47
CA PRO A 151 18.33 -9.64 -0.94
C PRO A 151 17.77 -8.24 -1.29
N ASP A 152 18.45 -7.54 -2.19
CA ASP A 152 18.07 -6.20 -2.65
C ASP A 152 17.34 -6.20 -4.01
N VAL A 153 16.98 -7.38 -4.48
CA VAL A 153 16.24 -7.58 -5.72
C VAL A 153 15.14 -8.62 -5.54
N ILE A 154 14.06 -8.48 -6.30
CA ILE A 154 13.06 -9.52 -6.50
C ILE A 154 13.25 -10.05 -7.91
N GLU A 155 13.54 -11.35 -8.06
CA GLU A 155 13.65 -12.00 -9.35
C GLU A 155 12.28 -12.58 -9.76
N ILE A 156 11.87 -12.30 -11.00
CA ILE A 156 10.71 -12.92 -11.65
C ILE A 156 11.26 -13.75 -12.81
N LYS A 157 11.28 -15.09 -12.66
CA LYS A 157 11.73 -16.02 -13.70
C LYS A 157 10.63 -16.23 -14.74
N PRO A 158 10.99 -16.67 -15.97
CA PRO A 158 10.01 -17.10 -16.96
C PRO A 158 9.09 -18.20 -16.39
N GLY A 159 7.77 -17.98 -16.49
CA GLY A 159 6.76 -18.87 -15.91
C GLY A 159 6.35 -18.56 -14.47
N ASP A 160 7.15 -17.80 -13.73
CA ASP A 160 6.79 -17.33 -12.38
C ASP A 160 5.96 -16.04 -12.42
N SER A 161 5.34 -15.71 -11.30
CA SER A 161 4.65 -14.43 -11.11
C SER A 161 4.94 -13.83 -9.74
N LEU A 162 5.05 -12.51 -9.70
CA LEU A 162 5.03 -11.73 -8.46
C LEU A 162 3.58 -11.33 -8.17
N LYS A 163 3.05 -11.76 -7.03
CA LYS A 163 1.69 -11.41 -6.59
C LYS A 163 1.75 -10.44 -5.43
N LEU A 164 1.10 -9.29 -5.59
CA LEU A 164 0.99 -8.25 -4.59
C LEU A 164 -0.49 -8.03 -4.27
N GLN A 165 -0.83 -7.98 -2.98
CA GLN A 165 -2.19 -7.77 -2.52
C GLN A 165 -2.22 -6.69 -1.44
N PHE A 166 -3.06 -5.68 -1.67
CA PHE A 166 -3.22 -4.55 -0.77
C PHE A 166 -4.68 -4.24 -0.49
N GLU A 167 -4.92 -3.63 0.64
CA GLU A 167 -6.19 -3.02 1.01
C GLU A 167 -5.94 -1.56 1.38
N ILE A 168 -6.68 -0.63 0.78
CA ILE A 168 -6.75 0.77 1.20
C ILE A 168 -8.11 0.96 1.86
N ILE A 169 -8.12 1.41 3.10
CA ILE A 169 -9.32 1.60 3.91
C ILE A 169 -9.43 3.09 4.23
N LEU A 170 -10.48 3.73 3.70
CA LEU A 170 -10.83 5.11 4.03
C LEU A 170 -11.89 5.09 5.14
N PHE A 171 -11.69 5.89 6.17
CA PHE A 171 -12.60 5.99 7.30
C PHE A 171 -12.79 7.45 7.70
N ASP A 172 -13.99 7.80 8.14
CA ASP A 172 -14.36 9.15 8.52
C ASP A 172 -15.09 9.15 9.87
N ASN A 173 -14.58 9.95 10.81
CA ASN A 173 -15.09 10.10 12.18
C ASN A 173 -15.41 8.75 12.87
N ASP A 174 -14.58 7.75 12.63
CA ASP A 174 -14.78 6.37 13.05
C ASP A 174 -14.12 6.07 14.40
N LYS A 175 -14.93 5.88 15.44
CA LYS A 175 -14.45 5.54 16.79
C LYS A 175 -13.91 4.13 16.89
N SER A 176 -14.28 3.20 16.00
CA SER A 176 -13.76 1.83 16.00
C SER A 176 -12.27 1.77 15.64
N GLN A 177 -11.73 2.80 14.99
CA GLN A 177 -10.31 2.85 14.61
C GLN A 177 -9.39 3.24 15.78
N LEU A 178 -9.92 3.73 16.91
CA LEU A 178 -9.11 4.09 18.08
C LEU A 178 -8.26 2.93 18.63
N GLN A 179 -8.67 1.68 18.42
CA GLN A 179 -7.89 0.52 18.80
C GLN A 179 -6.60 0.32 17.96
N LEU A 180 -6.51 0.96 16.79
CA LEU A 180 -5.36 0.83 15.89
C LEU A 180 -4.19 1.73 16.29
N ILE A 181 -4.41 2.67 17.22
CA ILE A 181 -3.43 3.68 17.65
C ILE A 181 -3.08 3.59 19.14
N LYS A 182 -3.48 2.48 19.79
CA LYS A 182 -3.16 2.20 21.21
C LYS A 182 -1.85 1.38 21.32
#